data_d6d59cd94b455b5625fe43e3a30344a7
#
_entry.id   d6d59cd94b455b5625fe43e3a30344a7
#
_cell.length_a   1.000
_cell.length_b   1.000
_cell.length_c   1.000
_cell.angle_alpha   90.00
_cell.angle_beta   90.00
_cell.angle_gamma   90.00
#
_symmetry.space_group_name_H-M   'P 1'
#
loop_
_entity.id
_entity.type
_entity.pdbx_description
1 polymer ?
#
loop_
_entity_poly.entity_id
_entity_poly.type
_entity_poly.pdbx_seq_one_letter_code
_entity_poly.pdbx_strand_id
1 'polypeptide(L)'
;PAKLSQLRHDILTKFKHLPEMAEYLHRTIFEITKTYGKDTFLSVKYLGTKNIPRFFAIKSKVEFILKKIPLLSDSLPDRALFYLSKLFPQHLPKRILEFNHKYEHHLILKMSGEGVDEALEYLSKNWKNKCNGGFITCKFAEGNDALLHRFAAGVAAGRYQMIHNNKVEGILSLDIALRRNDNDWVENLPNEININLVKGLYYGHFMCNVFHQNYIFKKDTNIQKMKSIMLNMLDEKGAKYPAEHNVGHLYEAENNLQIFYKKLDPTNTFNPGIGKMNKYRNHCGCCL
;
A
#
# COMPACT_ATOMS: atom_id res chain seq x y z
N PRO A 1 8.01 -15.61 -1.37
CA PRO A 1 8.90 -14.47 -1.06
C PRO A 1 10.37 -14.74 -1.42
N ALA A 2 10.98 -15.85 -0.99
CA ALA A 2 12.41 -16.11 -1.20
C ALA A 2 12.86 -15.97 -2.67
N LYS A 3 12.07 -16.48 -3.62
CA LYS A 3 12.37 -16.34 -5.06
C LYS A 3 12.26 -14.89 -5.56
N LEU A 4 11.29 -14.14 -5.06
CA LEU A 4 11.18 -12.71 -5.36
C LEU A 4 12.32 -11.92 -4.73
N SER A 5 12.72 -12.26 -3.50
CA SER A 5 13.89 -11.67 -2.85
C SER A 5 15.18 -11.92 -3.64
N GLN A 6 15.35 -13.13 -4.17
CA GLN A 6 16.47 -13.46 -5.07
C GLN A 6 16.41 -12.64 -6.38
N LEU A 7 15.23 -12.51 -6.98
CA LEU A 7 15.06 -11.66 -8.17
C LEU A 7 15.45 -10.21 -7.90
N ARG A 8 15.04 -9.65 -6.75
CA ARG A 8 15.46 -8.30 -6.34
C ARG A 8 16.97 -8.18 -6.20
N HIS A 9 17.60 -9.16 -5.55
CA HIS A 9 19.05 -9.20 -5.41
C HIS A 9 19.73 -9.21 -6.80
N ASP A 10 19.24 -10.06 -7.70
CA ASP A 10 19.81 -10.18 -9.05
C ASP A 10 19.60 -8.92 -9.88
N ILE A 11 18.44 -8.27 -9.80
CA ILE A 11 18.20 -6.96 -10.45
C ILE A 11 19.22 -5.93 -9.93
N LEU A 12 19.42 -5.84 -8.62
CA LEU A 12 20.31 -4.84 -8.02
C LEU A 12 21.80 -5.10 -8.27
N THR A 13 22.20 -6.34 -8.57
CA THR A 13 23.63 -6.72 -8.65
C THR A 13 24.09 -7.16 -10.04
N LYS A 14 23.18 -7.61 -10.91
CA LYS A 14 23.53 -8.23 -12.19
C LYS A 14 22.93 -7.50 -13.40
N PHE A 15 21.77 -6.82 -13.22
CA PHE A 15 21.14 -6.13 -14.33
C PHE A 15 21.88 -4.81 -14.65
N LYS A 16 22.01 -4.52 -15.92
CA LYS A 16 22.51 -3.24 -16.41
C LYS A 16 21.47 -2.13 -16.31
N HIS A 17 20.17 -2.51 -16.40
CA HIS A 17 19.04 -1.61 -16.42
C HIS A 17 18.15 -1.86 -15.22
N LEU A 18 17.87 -0.80 -14.45
CA LEU A 18 16.92 -0.88 -13.33
C LEU A 18 15.47 -0.73 -13.82
N PRO A 19 14.50 -1.33 -13.14
CA PRO A 19 13.10 -1.15 -13.48
C PRO A 19 12.64 0.30 -13.25
N GLU A 20 11.76 0.81 -14.12
CA GLU A 20 11.06 2.06 -13.90
C GLU A 20 10.09 1.94 -12.72
N MET A 21 9.51 0.75 -12.54
CA MET A 21 8.58 0.46 -11.47
C MET A 21 8.60 -1.04 -11.13
N ALA A 22 8.57 -1.34 -9.85
CA ALA A 22 8.47 -2.71 -9.34
C ALA A 22 7.60 -2.73 -8.09
N GLU A 23 6.38 -3.27 -8.23
CA GLU A 23 5.36 -3.25 -7.21
C GLU A 23 4.95 -4.65 -6.80
N TYR A 24 5.02 -4.93 -5.52
CA TYR A 24 4.59 -6.18 -4.93
C TYR A 24 3.12 -6.13 -4.53
N LEU A 25 2.37 -7.20 -4.81
CA LEU A 25 1.01 -7.42 -4.33
C LEU A 25 0.84 -8.87 -3.89
N HIS A 26 0.35 -9.06 -2.69
CA HIS A 26 -0.14 -10.36 -2.25
C HIS A 26 -1.56 -10.61 -2.81
N ARG A 27 -1.95 -11.86 -2.98
CA ARG A 27 -3.29 -12.22 -3.49
C ARG A 27 -4.41 -11.54 -2.71
N THR A 28 -4.28 -11.38 -1.40
CA THR A 28 -5.35 -10.78 -0.57
C THR A 28 -5.68 -9.35 -0.97
N ILE A 29 -4.66 -8.48 -1.19
CA ILE A 29 -4.89 -7.12 -1.65
C ILE A 29 -5.37 -7.10 -3.11
N PHE A 30 -4.85 -7.99 -3.94
CA PHE A 30 -5.29 -8.09 -5.33
C PHE A 30 -6.78 -8.41 -5.42
N GLU A 31 -7.25 -9.42 -4.66
CA GLU A 31 -8.65 -9.85 -4.64
C GLU A 31 -9.60 -8.79 -4.06
N ILE A 32 -9.23 -8.13 -2.97
CA ILE A 32 -10.10 -7.09 -2.38
C ILE A 32 -10.22 -5.90 -3.32
N THR A 33 -9.16 -5.54 -4.02
CA THR A 33 -9.14 -4.43 -4.99
C THR A 33 -10.04 -4.69 -6.19
N LYS A 34 -10.21 -5.93 -6.63
CA LYS A 34 -11.15 -6.30 -7.71
C LYS A 34 -12.57 -5.83 -7.44
N THR A 35 -12.95 -5.77 -6.18
CA THR A 35 -14.30 -5.38 -5.76
C THR A 35 -14.36 -3.97 -5.20
N TYR A 36 -13.46 -3.65 -4.26
CA TYR A 36 -13.51 -2.42 -3.47
C TYR A 36 -12.59 -1.31 -3.99
N GLY A 37 -11.74 -1.59 -4.97
CA GLY A 37 -10.95 -0.60 -5.71
C GLY A 37 -11.49 -0.32 -7.11
N LYS A 38 -12.54 -1.04 -7.54
CA LYS A 38 -13.05 -0.99 -8.93
C LYS A 38 -13.59 0.38 -9.33
N ASP A 39 -14.32 1.04 -8.47
CA ASP A 39 -14.83 2.38 -8.69
C ASP A 39 -13.71 3.40 -8.90
N THR A 40 -12.66 3.33 -8.10
CA THR A 40 -11.45 4.15 -8.24
C THR A 40 -10.72 3.83 -9.55
N PHE A 41 -10.54 2.55 -9.84
CA PHE A 41 -9.95 2.12 -11.11
C PHE A 41 -10.71 2.70 -12.32
N LEU A 42 -12.03 2.53 -12.36
CA LEU A 42 -12.87 3.03 -13.46
C LEU A 42 -12.83 4.56 -13.55
N SER A 43 -12.89 5.25 -12.39
CA SER A 43 -12.81 6.71 -12.34
C SER A 43 -11.50 7.22 -12.93
N VAL A 44 -10.36 6.65 -12.55
CA VAL A 44 -9.06 7.07 -13.08
C VAL A 44 -8.92 6.71 -14.55
N LYS A 45 -9.35 5.52 -14.96
CA LYS A 45 -9.26 5.04 -16.34
C LYS A 45 -10.06 5.92 -17.33
N TYR A 46 -11.28 6.31 -16.96
CA TYR A 46 -12.17 7.03 -17.87
C TYR A 46 -12.10 8.55 -17.74
N LEU A 47 -11.86 9.08 -16.55
CA LEU A 47 -11.71 10.51 -16.36
C LEU A 47 -10.29 11.01 -16.70
N GLY A 48 -9.31 10.14 -16.63
CA GLY A 48 -7.89 10.47 -16.73
C GLY A 48 -7.38 11.24 -15.50
N THR A 49 -6.09 11.15 -15.25
CA THR A 49 -5.44 11.71 -14.05
C THR A 49 -5.62 13.23 -13.92
N LYS A 50 -5.72 13.96 -15.03
CA LYS A 50 -5.92 15.42 -15.06
C LYS A 50 -7.27 15.85 -14.44
N ASN A 51 -8.31 15.04 -14.58
CA ASN A 51 -9.66 15.36 -14.11
C ASN A 51 -9.95 14.83 -12.70
N ILE A 52 -9.12 13.96 -12.18
CA ILE A 52 -9.30 13.37 -10.85
C ILE A 52 -9.40 14.43 -9.73
N PRO A 53 -8.54 15.47 -9.68
CA PRO A 53 -8.67 16.50 -8.65
C PRO A 53 -10.03 17.24 -8.69
N ARG A 54 -10.54 17.52 -9.90
CA ARG A 54 -11.87 18.14 -10.08
C ARG A 54 -12.99 17.22 -9.62
N PHE A 55 -12.90 15.94 -9.95
CA PHE A 55 -13.87 14.93 -9.51
C PHE A 55 -13.91 14.84 -7.98
N PHE A 56 -12.76 14.76 -7.31
CA PHE A 56 -12.71 14.74 -5.84
C PHE A 56 -13.19 16.06 -5.21
N ALA A 57 -12.91 17.20 -5.82
CA ALA A 57 -13.41 18.48 -5.34
C ALA A 57 -14.95 18.56 -5.39
N ILE A 58 -15.56 18.05 -6.45
CA ILE A 58 -17.03 17.98 -6.56
C ILE A 58 -17.58 16.99 -5.52
N LYS A 59 -16.97 15.80 -5.40
CA LYS A 59 -17.35 14.79 -4.41
C LYS A 59 -17.32 15.37 -3.00
N SER A 60 -16.24 16.04 -2.61
CA SER A 60 -16.11 16.65 -1.28
C SER A 60 -17.15 17.75 -1.02
N LYS A 61 -17.53 18.53 -2.04
CA LYS A 61 -18.65 19.49 -1.91
C LYS A 61 -19.98 18.80 -1.66
N VAL A 62 -20.25 17.71 -2.37
CA VAL A 62 -21.47 16.90 -2.15
C VAL A 62 -21.47 16.32 -0.74
N GLU A 63 -20.38 15.73 -0.28
CA GLU A 63 -20.23 15.21 1.08
C GLU A 63 -20.46 16.29 2.15
N PHE A 64 -19.90 17.49 1.95
CA PHE A 64 -20.11 18.63 2.83
C PHE A 64 -21.58 19.05 2.93
N ILE A 65 -22.31 19.03 1.81
CA ILE A 65 -23.75 19.32 1.78
C ILE A 65 -24.52 18.22 2.52
N LEU A 66 -24.21 16.95 2.24
CA LEU A 66 -24.87 15.79 2.86
C LEU A 66 -24.70 15.78 4.40
N LYS A 67 -23.54 16.18 4.91
CA LYS A 67 -23.32 16.33 6.37
C LYS A 67 -24.29 17.28 7.06
N LYS A 68 -24.89 18.22 6.31
CA LYS A 68 -25.88 19.17 6.87
C LYS A 68 -27.31 18.65 6.85
N ILE A 69 -27.54 17.53 6.17
CA ILE A 69 -28.90 16.95 6.04
C ILE A 69 -29.02 15.81 7.05
N PRO A 70 -29.84 15.97 8.12
CA PRO A 70 -30.14 14.87 9.02
C PRO A 70 -30.66 13.68 8.23
N LEU A 71 -30.32 12.45 8.64
CA LEU A 71 -30.70 11.19 8.02
C LEU A 71 -29.90 10.77 6.77
N LEU A 72 -29.14 11.64 6.13
CA LEU A 72 -28.27 11.25 5.00
C LEU A 72 -26.83 11.03 5.47
N SER A 73 -26.26 9.88 5.07
CA SER A 73 -24.85 9.58 5.36
C SER A 73 -23.94 10.37 4.42
N ASP A 74 -22.89 10.96 4.95
CA ASP A 74 -21.83 11.59 4.18
C ASP A 74 -21.08 10.60 3.29
N SER A 75 -21.13 9.32 3.60
CA SER A 75 -20.57 8.25 2.78
C SER A 75 -21.45 7.85 1.56
N LEU A 76 -22.59 8.51 1.36
CA LEU A 76 -23.53 8.19 0.27
C LEU A 76 -22.88 8.26 -1.12
N PRO A 77 -22.06 9.30 -1.48
CA PRO A 77 -21.40 9.34 -2.77
C PRO A 77 -20.46 8.16 -3.01
N ASP A 78 -19.71 7.77 -1.98
CA ASP A 78 -18.81 6.62 -2.07
C ASP A 78 -19.54 5.29 -2.21
N ARG A 79 -20.66 5.14 -1.49
CA ARG A 79 -21.54 3.96 -1.63
C ARG A 79 -22.15 3.90 -3.02
N ALA A 80 -22.61 5.04 -3.54
CA ALA A 80 -23.16 5.12 -4.90
C ALA A 80 -22.12 4.72 -5.94
N LEU A 81 -20.89 5.26 -5.88
CA LEU A 81 -19.80 4.90 -6.79
C LEU A 81 -19.47 3.40 -6.69
N PHE A 82 -19.41 2.85 -5.51
CA PHE A 82 -19.16 1.43 -5.30
C PHE A 82 -20.27 0.56 -5.96
N TYR A 83 -21.54 0.85 -5.70
CA TYR A 83 -22.63 0.06 -6.27
C TYR A 83 -22.75 0.25 -7.79
N LEU A 84 -22.57 1.47 -8.31
CA LEU A 84 -22.52 1.73 -9.74
C LEU A 84 -21.38 0.97 -10.41
N SER A 85 -20.22 0.87 -9.79
CA SER A 85 -19.09 0.13 -10.35
C SER A 85 -19.40 -1.35 -10.59
N LYS A 86 -20.34 -1.94 -9.85
CA LYS A 86 -20.77 -3.34 -10.03
C LYS A 86 -21.51 -3.58 -11.34
N LEU A 87 -22.11 -2.54 -11.93
CA LEU A 87 -22.80 -2.64 -13.22
C LEU A 87 -21.82 -2.81 -14.40
N PHE A 88 -20.55 -2.46 -14.20
CA PHE A 88 -19.54 -2.63 -15.24
C PHE A 88 -18.93 -4.04 -15.18
N PRO A 89 -18.46 -4.58 -16.32
CA PRO A 89 -17.77 -5.87 -16.37
C PRO A 89 -16.46 -5.83 -15.58
N GLN A 90 -15.82 -7.00 -15.42
CA GLN A 90 -14.52 -7.09 -14.77
C GLN A 90 -13.49 -6.20 -15.51
N HIS A 91 -12.80 -5.37 -14.74
CA HIS A 91 -11.91 -4.34 -15.28
C HIS A 91 -10.49 -4.83 -15.61
N LEU A 92 -10.12 -6.01 -15.11
CA LEU A 92 -8.83 -6.61 -15.40
C LEU A 92 -8.89 -7.63 -16.53
N PRO A 93 -7.86 -7.68 -17.39
CA PRO A 93 -7.75 -8.71 -18.42
C PRO A 93 -7.80 -10.13 -17.87
N LYS A 94 -8.44 -11.04 -18.58
CA LYS A 94 -8.62 -12.45 -18.18
C LYS A 94 -7.27 -13.12 -17.84
N ARG A 95 -6.23 -12.87 -18.63
CA ARG A 95 -4.87 -13.42 -18.40
C ARG A 95 -4.29 -13.01 -17.03
N ILE A 96 -4.49 -11.75 -16.62
CA ILE A 96 -4.03 -11.26 -15.31
C ILE A 96 -4.83 -11.93 -14.19
N LEU A 97 -6.13 -12.11 -14.37
CA LEU A 97 -6.97 -12.79 -13.37
C LEU A 97 -6.59 -14.27 -13.21
N GLU A 98 -6.36 -14.98 -14.31
CA GLU A 98 -5.91 -16.37 -14.29
C GLU A 98 -4.56 -16.50 -13.60
N PHE A 99 -3.64 -15.56 -13.86
CA PHE A 99 -2.34 -15.52 -13.22
C PHE A 99 -2.45 -15.27 -11.71
N ASN A 100 -3.34 -14.34 -11.29
CA ASN A 100 -3.63 -14.10 -9.88
C ASN A 100 -4.18 -15.34 -9.17
N HIS A 101 -5.04 -16.11 -9.80
CA HIS A 101 -5.56 -17.34 -9.20
C HIS A 101 -4.49 -18.43 -9.02
N LYS A 102 -3.46 -18.42 -9.86
CA LYS A 102 -2.42 -19.44 -9.85
C LYS A 102 -1.38 -19.22 -8.75
N TYR A 103 -1.06 -17.95 -8.43
CA TYR A 103 0.02 -17.61 -7.51
C TYR A 103 -0.49 -16.77 -6.33
N GLU A 104 0.22 -16.80 -5.24
CA GLU A 104 -0.10 -16.04 -4.03
C GLU A 104 0.62 -14.68 -4.00
N HIS A 105 1.88 -14.65 -4.43
CA HIS A 105 2.71 -13.46 -4.48
C HIS A 105 2.89 -12.99 -5.91
N HIS A 106 2.63 -11.71 -6.16
CA HIS A 106 2.71 -11.08 -7.47
C HIS A 106 3.69 -9.92 -7.47
N LEU A 107 4.39 -9.79 -8.58
CA LEU A 107 5.24 -8.64 -8.87
C LEU A 107 4.81 -8.02 -10.20
N ILE A 108 4.50 -6.73 -10.20
CA ILE A 108 4.39 -5.93 -11.41
C ILE A 108 5.76 -5.32 -11.63
N LEU A 109 6.40 -5.72 -12.73
CA LEU A 109 7.72 -5.21 -13.13
C LEU A 109 7.58 -4.45 -14.43
N LYS A 110 7.91 -3.15 -14.41
CA LYS A 110 7.95 -2.30 -15.58
C LYS A 110 9.40 -1.96 -15.91
N MET A 111 9.84 -2.36 -17.10
CA MET A 111 11.15 -2.06 -17.66
C MET A 111 10.99 -1.13 -18.84
N SER A 112 12.07 -0.44 -19.25
CA SER A 112 12.11 0.38 -20.45
C SER A 112 13.38 0.09 -21.28
N GLY A 113 13.32 0.45 -22.55
CA GLY A 113 14.45 0.30 -23.47
C GLY A 113 15.00 -1.14 -23.50
N GLU A 114 16.31 -1.26 -23.54
CA GLU A 114 17.04 -2.55 -23.56
C GLU A 114 16.82 -3.37 -22.29
N GLY A 115 16.38 -2.75 -21.19
CA GLY A 115 16.05 -3.45 -19.95
C GLY A 115 14.88 -4.43 -20.09
N VAL A 116 14.02 -4.24 -21.10
CA VAL A 116 12.92 -5.18 -21.40
C VAL A 116 13.48 -6.52 -21.82
N ASP A 117 14.42 -6.52 -22.76
CA ASP A 117 15.02 -7.76 -23.30
C ASP A 117 15.87 -8.45 -22.24
N GLU A 118 16.65 -7.69 -21.45
CA GLU A 118 17.41 -8.20 -20.31
C GLU A 118 16.52 -8.91 -19.28
N ALA A 119 15.41 -8.30 -18.90
CA ALA A 119 14.46 -8.89 -17.96
C ALA A 119 13.78 -10.15 -18.53
N LEU A 120 13.39 -10.13 -19.81
CA LEU A 120 12.77 -11.27 -20.47
C LEU A 120 13.73 -12.47 -20.58
N GLU A 121 14.97 -12.23 -20.93
CA GLU A 121 16.01 -13.26 -20.96
C GLU A 121 16.22 -13.89 -19.58
N TYR A 122 16.40 -13.03 -18.55
CA TYR A 122 16.58 -13.50 -17.18
C TYR A 122 15.38 -14.33 -16.68
N LEU A 123 14.16 -13.83 -16.86
CA LEU A 123 12.94 -14.49 -16.41
C LEU A 123 12.70 -15.80 -17.17
N SER A 124 12.96 -15.84 -18.47
CA SER A 124 12.84 -17.06 -19.28
C SER A 124 13.80 -18.12 -18.84
N LYS A 125 15.04 -17.75 -18.50
CA LYS A 125 16.08 -18.67 -18.04
C LYS A 125 15.86 -19.19 -16.62
N ASN A 126 15.38 -18.34 -15.70
CA ASN A 126 15.38 -18.64 -14.27
C ASN A 126 14.00 -18.94 -13.70
N TRP A 127 12.92 -18.51 -14.37
CA TRP A 127 11.55 -18.61 -13.84
C TRP A 127 10.64 -19.52 -14.66
N LYS A 128 10.86 -19.65 -15.96
CA LYS A 128 10.05 -20.53 -16.80
C LYS A 128 10.33 -21.98 -16.46
N ASN A 129 9.34 -22.68 -15.90
CA ASN A 129 9.38 -24.11 -15.53
C ASN A 129 10.42 -24.54 -14.47
N LYS A 130 11.07 -23.62 -13.76
CA LYS A 130 12.16 -23.94 -12.80
C LYS A 130 11.83 -23.72 -11.33
N CYS A 131 10.74 -23.09 -11.01
CA CYS A 131 10.26 -22.88 -9.65
C CYS A 131 8.73 -22.85 -9.66
N ASN A 132 8.10 -22.98 -8.50
CA ASN A 132 6.64 -22.81 -8.36
C ASN A 132 6.20 -21.36 -8.64
N GLY A 133 6.72 -20.77 -9.72
CA GLY A 133 6.47 -19.41 -10.18
C GLY A 133 6.35 -19.36 -11.70
N GLY A 134 6.05 -18.19 -12.21
CA GLY A 134 5.95 -17.93 -13.63
C GLY A 134 5.90 -16.44 -13.90
N PHE A 135 5.88 -16.05 -15.15
CA PHE A 135 5.67 -14.68 -15.57
C PHE A 135 4.81 -14.61 -16.83
N ILE A 136 4.18 -13.50 -17.04
CA ILE A 136 3.48 -13.15 -18.27
C ILE A 136 3.98 -11.79 -18.75
N THR A 137 4.21 -11.66 -20.05
CA THR A 137 4.46 -10.38 -20.68
C THR A 137 3.12 -9.72 -20.97
N CYS A 138 2.89 -8.55 -20.40
CA CYS A 138 1.68 -7.78 -20.61
C CYS A 138 1.76 -6.99 -21.92
N LYS A 139 0.66 -6.92 -22.66
CA LYS A 139 0.48 -5.89 -23.69
C LYS A 139 0.41 -4.52 -23.02
N PHE A 140 0.67 -3.44 -23.74
CA PHE A 140 0.67 -2.08 -23.19
C PHE A 140 -0.60 -1.76 -22.37
N ALA A 141 -1.78 -2.06 -22.92
CA ALA A 141 -3.05 -1.84 -22.20
C ALA A 141 -3.18 -2.71 -20.94
N GLU A 142 -2.75 -3.98 -21.00
CA GLU A 142 -2.76 -4.89 -19.84
C GLU A 142 -1.82 -4.41 -18.73
N GLY A 143 -0.63 -3.93 -19.09
CA GLY A 143 0.33 -3.38 -18.14
C GLY A 143 -0.19 -2.12 -17.45
N ASN A 144 -0.80 -1.22 -18.20
CA ASN A 144 -1.46 -0.03 -17.65
C ASN A 144 -2.62 -0.40 -16.70
N ASP A 145 -3.44 -1.38 -17.06
CA ASP A 145 -4.51 -1.84 -16.20
C ASP A 145 -3.97 -2.51 -14.91
N ALA A 146 -2.88 -3.25 -14.98
CA ALA A 146 -2.23 -3.81 -13.80
C ALA A 146 -1.68 -2.73 -12.85
N LEU A 147 -1.02 -1.71 -13.39
CA LEU A 147 -0.53 -0.57 -12.60
C LEU A 147 -1.67 0.24 -11.99
N LEU A 148 -2.73 0.48 -12.76
CA LEU A 148 -3.90 1.18 -12.24
C LEU A 148 -4.62 0.36 -11.15
N HIS A 149 -4.65 -0.96 -11.27
CA HIS A 149 -5.15 -1.84 -10.22
C HIS A 149 -4.30 -1.72 -8.94
N ARG A 150 -2.96 -1.69 -9.07
CA ARG A 150 -2.06 -1.43 -7.93
C ARG A 150 -2.33 -0.08 -7.28
N PHE A 151 -2.55 0.97 -8.07
CA PHE A 151 -2.95 2.29 -7.55
C PHE A 151 -4.27 2.22 -6.78
N ALA A 152 -5.29 1.55 -7.34
CA ALA A 152 -6.59 1.39 -6.70
C ALA A 152 -6.52 0.54 -5.40
N ALA A 153 -5.47 -0.27 -5.21
CA ALA A 153 -5.26 -1.05 -3.99
C ALA A 153 -5.15 -0.17 -2.74
N GLY A 154 -4.57 1.03 -2.86
CA GLY A 154 -4.42 1.96 -1.74
C GLY A 154 -5.74 2.40 -1.08
N VAL A 155 -6.84 2.40 -1.83
CA VAL A 155 -8.17 2.80 -1.30
C VAL A 155 -9.08 1.63 -0.98
N ALA A 156 -8.73 0.41 -1.39
CA ALA A 156 -9.62 -0.75 -1.30
C ALA A 156 -9.99 -1.12 0.14
N ALA A 157 -9.05 -1.04 1.08
CA ALA A 157 -9.29 -1.32 2.49
C ALA A 157 -10.30 -0.34 3.09
N GLY A 158 -10.12 0.97 2.87
CA GLY A 158 -11.05 2.01 3.34
C GLY A 158 -12.45 1.84 2.73
N ARG A 159 -12.54 1.49 1.45
CA ARG A 159 -13.81 1.21 0.80
C ARG A 159 -14.50 -0.02 1.42
N TYR A 160 -13.72 -1.07 1.71
CA TYR A 160 -14.24 -2.25 2.42
C TYR A 160 -14.82 -1.89 3.79
N GLN A 161 -14.08 -1.15 4.60
CA GLN A 161 -14.53 -0.69 5.91
C GLN A 161 -15.83 0.12 5.82
N MET A 162 -15.90 1.06 4.88
CA MET A 162 -17.09 1.90 4.68
C MET A 162 -18.34 1.09 4.35
N ILE A 163 -18.20 0.09 3.47
CA ILE A 163 -19.34 -0.76 3.06
C ILE A 163 -19.76 -1.70 4.18
N HIS A 164 -18.81 -2.16 5.00
CA HIS A 164 -19.02 -3.14 6.08
C HIS A 164 -18.88 -2.54 7.49
N ASN A 165 -19.21 -1.26 7.67
CA ASN A 165 -19.00 -0.51 8.90
C ASN A 165 -19.69 -1.11 10.14
N ASN A 166 -20.73 -1.92 9.94
CA ASN A 166 -21.40 -2.66 10.99
C ASN A 166 -20.64 -3.92 11.47
N LYS A 167 -19.66 -4.39 10.73
CA LYS A 167 -18.85 -5.60 11.00
C LYS A 167 -17.37 -5.30 11.22
N VAL A 168 -16.92 -4.10 10.85
CA VAL A 168 -15.53 -3.69 10.88
C VAL A 168 -15.36 -2.56 11.88
N GLU A 169 -14.44 -2.74 12.84
CA GLU A 169 -14.06 -1.68 13.77
C GLU A 169 -13.20 -0.64 13.10
N GLY A 170 -12.16 -1.09 12.41
CA GLY A 170 -11.23 -0.19 11.76
C GLY A 170 -10.14 -0.94 11.02
N ILE A 171 -9.20 -0.14 10.50
CA ILE A 171 -8.02 -0.60 9.78
C ILE A 171 -6.78 -0.12 10.53
N LEU A 172 -5.90 -1.04 10.87
CA LEU A 172 -4.53 -0.71 11.25
C LEU A 172 -3.67 -0.75 9.99
N SER A 173 -3.14 0.40 9.59
CA SER A 173 -2.22 0.51 8.48
C SER A 173 -0.80 0.70 9.01
N LEU A 174 0.11 -0.14 8.56
CA LEU A 174 1.53 -0.11 8.91
C LEU A 174 2.35 0.04 7.63
N ASP A 175 3.28 1.00 7.66
CA ASP A 175 4.31 1.16 6.63
C ASP A 175 5.63 0.67 7.21
N ILE A 176 6.14 -0.41 6.69
CA ILE A 176 7.32 -1.08 7.24
C ILE A 176 8.41 -1.25 6.19
N ALA A 177 9.65 -1.07 6.60
CA ALA A 177 10.81 -1.48 5.84
C ALA A 177 11.40 -2.74 6.48
N LEU A 178 11.37 -3.84 5.74
CA LEU A 178 11.98 -5.09 6.15
C LEU A 178 13.47 -5.12 5.81
N ARG A 179 14.25 -5.90 6.55
CA ARG A 179 15.65 -6.15 6.21
C ARG A 179 15.75 -6.76 4.81
N ARG A 180 16.81 -6.46 4.09
CA ARG A 180 16.99 -6.88 2.68
C ARG A 180 16.89 -8.39 2.47
N ASN A 181 17.32 -9.18 3.44
CA ASN A 181 17.31 -10.65 3.40
C ASN A 181 16.07 -11.27 4.06
N ASP A 182 15.14 -10.46 4.55
CA ASP A 182 13.89 -10.96 5.12
C ASP A 182 12.98 -11.48 4.01
N ASN A 183 12.50 -12.72 4.20
CA ASN A 183 11.60 -13.40 3.28
C ASN A 183 10.21 -13.64 3.90
N ASP A 184 9.99 -13.16 5.12
CA ASP A 184 8.72 -13.27 5.81
C ASP A 184 7.89 -12.00 5.56
N TRP A 185 7.35 -11.88 4.34
CA TRP A 185 6.58 -10.72 3.88
C TRP A 185 5.10 -10.78 4.29
N VAL A 186 4.63 -11.97 4.64
CA VAL A 186 3.30 -12.21 5.23
C VAL A 186 3.55 -12.99 6.50
N GLU A 187 3.50 -12.29 7.62
CA GLU A 187 3.89 -12.80 8.92
C GLU A 187 2.87 -13.79 9.50
N ASN A 188 3.36 -14.70 10.36
CA ASN A 188 2.51 -15.51 11.20
C ASN A 188 2.01 -14.70 12.39
N LEU A 189 0.75 -14.28 12.32
CA LEU A 189 0.12 -13.49 13.37
C LEU A 189 -0.21 -14.35 14.60
N PRO A 190 -0.02 -13.81 15.83
CA PRO A 190 -0.49 -14.46 17.04
C PRO A 190 -1.99 -14.72 17.02
N ASN A 191 -2.42 -15.73 17.76
CA ASN A 191 -3.83 -16.11 17.82
C ASN A 191 -4.72 -14.95 18.27
N GLU A 192 -4.25 -14.11 19.19
CA GLU A 192 -4.94 -12.93 19.68
C GLU A 192 -5.28 -11.94 18.55
N ILE A 193 -4.39 -11.78 17.56
CA ILE A 193 -4.66 -10.96 16.37
C ILE A 193 -5.58 -11.71 15.41
N ASN A 194 -5.28 -12.98 15.11
CA ASN A 194 -6.02 -13.77 14.14
C ASN A 194 -7.51 -13.89 14.44
N ILE A 195 -7.90 -14.09 15.69
CA ILE A 195 -9.31 -14.19 16.10
C ILE A 195 -10.10 -12.90 15.88
N ASN A 196 -9.42 -11.75 15.92
CA ASN A 196 -10.00 -10.42 15.74
C ASN A 196 -9.85 -9.89 14.30
N LEU A 197 -9.06 -10.57 13.46
CA LEU A 197 -8.78 -10.15 12.10
C LEU A 197 -9.91 -10.59 11.15
N VAL A 198 -10.34 -9.66 10.30
CA VAL A 198 -11.16 -9.99 9.12
C VAL A 198 -10.24 -10.38 7.98
N LYS A 199 -9.20 -9.56 7.72
CA LYS A 199 -8.26 -9.80 6.62
C LYS A 199 -6.98 -8.98 6.80
N GLY A 200 -5.83 -9.60 6.50
CA GLY A 200 -4.55 -8.93 6.26
C GLY A 200 -4.34 -8.67 4.78
N LEU A 201 -3.86 -7.49 4.43
CA LEU A 201 -3.64 -7.03 3.06
C LEU A 201 -2.19 -6.56 2.93
N TYR A 202 -1.45 -7.11 1.96
CA TYR A 202 -0.02 -6.87 1.81
C TYR A 202 0.31 -6.43 0.39
N TYR A 203 0.99 -5.30 0.27
CA TYR A 203 1.52 -4.78 -0.98
C TYR A 203 2.69 -3.83 -0.67
N GLY A 204 3.45 -3.42 -1.66
CA GLY A 204 4.58 -2.53 -1.36
C GLY A 204 5.52 -2.29 -2.51
N HIS A 205 6.53 -1.48 -2.23
CA HIS A 205 7.58 -1.11 -3.16
C HIS A 205 8.70 -2.14 -3.14
N PHE A 206 8.73 -2.96 -4.17
CA PHE A 206 9.57 -4.15 -4.21
C PHE A 206 11.06 -3.87 -4.09
N MET A 207 11.57 -2.83 -4.77
CA MET A 207 13.01 -2.57 -4.84
C MET A 207 13.60 -2.09 -3.51
N CYS A 208 12.88 -1.26 -2.76
CA CYS A 208 13.32 -0.74 -1.47
C CYS A 208 12.87 -1.57 -0.25
N ASN A 209 12.14 -2.67 -0.48
CA ASN A 209 11.62 -3.57 0.57
C ASN A 209 10.69 -2.88 1.58
N VAL A 210 9.95 -1.88 1.11
CA VAL A 210 8.93 -1.17 1.89
C VAL A 210 7.57 -1.79 1.62
N PHE A 211 6.89 -2.19 2.68
CA PHE A 211 5.58 -2.84 2.62
C PHE A 211 4.52 -1.99 3.31
N HIS A 212 3.38 -1.90 2.63
CA HIS A 212 2.14 -1.39 3.19
C HIS A 212 1.31 -2.59 3.66
N GLN A 213 1.07 -2.68 4.94
CA GLN A 213 0.30 -3.74 5.55
C GLN A 213 -0.97 -3.16 6.16
N ASN A 214 -2.13 -3.61 5.70
CA ASN A 214 -3.42 -3.16 6.22
C ASN A 214 -4.14 -4.33 6.88
N TYR A 215 -4.46 -4.19 8.15
CA TYR A 215 -5.17 -5.19 8.95
C TYR A 215 -6.57 -4.68 9.24
N ILE A 216 -7.56 -5.35 8.67
CA ILE A 216 -8.99 -5.04 8.85
C ILE A 216 -9.48 -5.84 10.05
N PHE A 217 -9.93 -5.15 11.10
CA PHE A 217 -10.38 -5.78 12.33
C PHE A 217 -11.89 -5.86 12.45
N LYS A 218 -12.36 -6.93 13.11
CA LYS A 218 -13.76 -7.15 13.45
C LYS A 218 -14.25 -6.06 14.39
N LYS A 219 -15.57 -5.86 14.41
CA LYS A 219 -16.24 -4.95 15.35
C LYS A 219 -15.86 -5.26 16.79
N ASP A 220 -15.78 -4.22 17.62
CA ASP A 220 -15.44 -4.27 19.05
C ASP A 220 -13.98 -4.67 19.36
N THR A 221 -13.09 -4.67 18.33
CA THR A 221 -11.66 -4.96 18.53
C THR A 221 -10.93 -3.72 19.06
N ASN A 222 -10.13 -3.88 20.10
CA ASN A 222 -9.22 -2.83 20.57
C ASN A 222 -8.02 -2.71 19.62
N ILE A 223 -8.12 -1.82 18.62
CA ILE A 223 -7.09 -1.60 17.60
C ILE A 223 -5.77 -1.12 18.21
N GLN A 224 -5.80 -0.33 19.29
CA GLN A 224 -4.57 0.14 19.92
C GLN A 224 -3.78 -1.01 20.57
N LYS A 225 -4.49 -1.97 21.19
CA LYS A 225 -3.86 -3.19 21.69
C LYS A 225 -3.26 -4.01 20.56
N MET A 226 -4.02 -4.21 19.46
CA MET A 226 -3.53 -4.92 18.28
C MET A 226 -2.27 -4.24 17.71
N LYS A 227 -2.30 -2.90 17.62
CA LYS A 227 -1.14 -2.12 17.18
C LYS A 227 0.08 -2.37 18.05
N SER A 228 -0.05 -2.33 19.38
CA SER A 228 1.08 -2.55 20.29
C SER A 228 1.70 -3.94 20.10
N ILE A 229 0.89 -4.98 19.94
CA ILE A 229 1.38 -6.34 19.66
C ILE A 229 2.13 -6.38 18.34
N MET A 230 1.56 -5.78 17.28
CA MET A 230 2.20 -5.76 15.95
C MET A 230 3.52 -5.00 15.95
N LEU A 231 3.61 -3.87 16.65
CA LEU A 231 4.85 -3.10 16.73
C LEU A 231 5.94 -3.87 17.46
N ASN A 232 5.61 -4.57 18.57
CA ASN A 232 6.57 -5.44 19.25
C ASN A 232 7.12 -6.54 18.33
N MET A 233 6.25 -7.19 17.54
CA MET A 233 6.67 -8.18 16.55
C MET A 233 7.62 -7.59 15.50
N LEU A 234 7.36 -6.35 15.05
CA LEU A 234 8.21 -5.66 14.10
C LEU A 234 9.57 -5.29 14.70
N ASP A 235 9.60 -4.88 15.97
CA ASP A 235 10.82 -4.59 16.71
C ASP A 235 11.69 -5.85 16.86
N GLU A 236 11.10 -6.98 17.27
CA GLU A 236 11.78 -8.28 17.36
C GLU A 236 12.35 -8.70 16.01
N LYS A 237 11.62 -8.47 14.93
CA LYS A 237 12.05 -8.73 13.55
C LYS A 237 13.14 -7.77 13.08
N GLY A 238 13.32 -6.63 13.76
CA GLY A 238 14.23 -5.55 13.40
C GLY A 238 13.80 -4.81 12.14
N ALA A 239 12.51 -4.78 11.87
CA ALA A 239 11.91 -3.93 10.85
C ALA A 239 11.97 -2.46 11.26
N LYS A 240 11.95 -1.55 10.29
CA LYS A 240 11.85 -0.10 10.54
C LYS A 240 10.47 0.41 10.17
N TYR A 241 9.91 1.23 11.03
CA TYR A 241 8.62 1.87 10.84
C TYR A 241 8.57 3.24 11.53
N PRO A 242 7.84 4.22 10.96
CA PRO A 242 7.20 4.17 9.65
C PRO A 242 8.28 4.25 8.56
N ALA A 243 8.07 3.52 7.47
CA ALA A 243 9.02 3.54 6.36
C ALA A 243 8.79 4.72 5.42
N GLU A 244 7.54 5.12 5.21
CA GLU A 244 7.15 6.13 4.23
C GLU A 244 6.14 7.14 4.77
N HIS A 245 5.04 6.68 5.37
CA HIS A 245 3.95 7.53 5.83
C HIS A 245 3.87 7.62 7.36
N ASN A 246 3.24 8.70 7.85
CA ASN A 246 2.99 8.91 9.27
C ASN A 246 4.22 9.18 10.14
N VAL A 247 5.37 9.50 9.56
CA VAL A 247 6.52 10.00 10.31
C VAL A 247 6.10 11.30 11.02
N GLY A 248 6.22 11.30 12.33
CA GLY A 248 5.97 12.47 13.13
C GLY A 248 4.57 12.61 13.71
N HIS A 249 3.57 11.92 13.18
CA HIS A 249 2.21 12.00 13.72
C HIS A 249 1.83 10.80 14.59
N LEU A 250 2.19 9.59 14.17
CA LEU A 250 1.81 8.35 14.86
C LEU A 250 2.96 7.69 15.60
N TYR A 251 4.21 7.96 15.22
CA TYR A 251 5.38 7.27 15.70
C TYR A 251 6.38 8.23 16.34
N GLU A 252 7.03 7.79 17.40
CA GLU A 252 8.13 8.51 18.05
C GLU A 252 9.41 8.32 17.23
N ALA A 253 10.13 9.41 16.96
CA ALA A 253 11.40 9.33 16.27
C ALA A 253 12.48 8.72 17.17
N GLU A 254 13.32 7.86 16.62
CA GLU A 254 14.51 7.36 17.32
C GLU A 254 15.44 8.54 17.72
N ASN A 255 16.19 8.40 18.82
CA ASN A 255 17.03 9.46 19.36
C ASN A 255 17.97 10.09 18.33
N ASN A 256 18.62 9.28 17.50
CA ASN A 256 19.51 9.77 16.46
C ASN A 256 18.78 10.62 15.41
N LEU A 257 17.54 10.24 15.09
CA LEU A 257 16.70 10.96 14.15
C LEU A 257 16.22 12.28 14.76
N GLN A 258 15.86 12.30 16.05
CA GLN A 258 15.51 13.53 16.77
C GLN A 258 16.69 14.53 16.80
N ILE A 259 17.90 14.05 17.07
CA ILE A 259 19.12 14.87 17.03
C ILE A 259 19.34 15.45 15.62
N PHE A 260 19.17 14.61 14.60
CA PHE A 260 19.32 15.04 13.21
C PHE A 260 18.29 16.11 12.82
N TYR A 261 17.02 15.94 13.18
CA TYR A 261 15.99 16.94 12.93
C TYR A 261 16.27 18.27 13.63
N LYS A 262 16.68 18.24 14.90
CA LYS A 262 17.05 19.46 15.65
C LYS A 262 18.25 20.19 15.01
N LYS A 263 19.20 19.44 14.43
CA LYS A 263 20.34 20.00 13.72
C LYS A 263 19.92 20.68 12.41
N LEU A 264 18.95 20.09 11.68
CA LEU A 264 18.47 20.64 10.41
C LEU A 264 17.51 21.82 10.59
N ASP A 265 16.70 21.79 11.64
CA ASP A 265 15.71 22.85 11.95
C ASP A 265 15.81 23.24 13.43
N PRO A 266 16.87 23.99 13.81
CA PRO A 266 17.08 24.38 15.21
C PRO A 266 15.97 25.25 15.75
N THR A 267 15.27 25.97 14.90
CA THR A 267 14.15 26.87 15.28
C THR A 267 12.80 26.15 15.35
N ASN A 268 12.75 24.87 14.97
CA ASN A 268 11.52 24.08 14.89
C ASN A 268 10.40 24.76 14.11
N THR A 269 10.76 25.27 12.91
CA THR A 269 9.89 26.08 12.07
C THR A 269 9.25 25.28 10.93
N PHE A 270 10.01 24.35 10.33
CA PHE A 270 9.57 23.67 9.11
C PHE A 270 8.57 22.54 9.36
N ASN A 271 8.78 21.74 10.39
CA ASN A 271 7.94 20.57 10.66
C ASN A 271 7.73 20.34 12.17
N PRO A 272 7.09 21.30 12.87
CA PRO A 272 6.92 21.21 14.31
C PRO A 272 6.12 19.97 14.71
N GLY A 273 6.67 19.19 15.64
CA GLY A 273 6.05 17.97 16.15
C GLY A 273 6.36 16.70 15.34
N ILE A 274 7.23 16.79 14.32
CA ILE A 274 7.72 15.58 13.62
C ILE A 274 8.38 14.62 14.62
N GLY A 275 8.12 13.32 14.46
CA GLY A 275 8.64 12.30 15.38
C GLY A 275 8.12 12.41 16.81
N LYS A 276 6.93 12.98 17.01
CA LYS A 276 6.35 13.34 18.31
C LYS A 276 7.22 14.26 19.17
N MET A 277 8.13 14.98 18.54
CA MET A 277 8.91 16.01 19.22
C MET A 277 8.06 17.23 19.57
N ASN A 278 8.67 18.19 20.24
CA ASN A 278 8.06 19.47 20.61
C ASN A 278 7.44 20.18 19.39
N LYS A 279 6.27 20.77 19.57
CA LYS A 279 5.55 21.55 18.55
C LYS A 279 5.83 23.06 18.65
N TYR A 280 6.44 23.51 19.72
CA TYR A 280 6.70 24.93 19.92
C TYR A 280 7.93 25.38 19.13
N ARG A 281 7.85 26.59 18.60
CA ARG A 281 8.98 27.25 17.96
C ARG A 281 10.08 27.51 19.00
N ASN A 282 11.29 27.11 18.70
CA ASN A 282 12.44 27.46 19.51
C ASN A 282 12.82 28.90 19.19
N HIS A 283 12.87 29.75 20.21
CA HIS A 283 13.34 31.12 20.02
C HIS A 283 14.81 31.12 19.65
N CYS A 284 15.10 31.87 18.62
CA CYS A 284 16.35 32.46 18.16
C CYS A 284 17.64 31.89 18.73
N GLY A 285 18.54 31.43 17.86
CA GLY A 285 19.92 31.11 18.19
C GLY A 285 20.78 32.29 18.69
N CYS A 286 20.21 33.45 18.92
CA CYS A 286 20.87 34.61 19.54
C CYS A 286 20.86 34.52 21.07
N CYS A 287 20.18 33.55 21.66
CA CYS A 287 20.10 33.35 23.10
C CYS A 287 20.75 32.00 23.53
N LEU A 288 21.60 31.44 22.71
CA LEU A 288 22.47 30.30 23.04
C LEU A 288 23.87 30.80 23.26
#